data_7e5e2ad8e78f9756623d2949101b5f27
#
_entry.id   7e5e2ad8e78f9756623d2949101b5f27
#
_cell.length_a   1.000
_cell.length_b   1.000
_cell.length_c   1.000
_cell.angle_alpha   90.00
_cell.angle_beta   90.00
_cell.angle_gamma   90.00
#
_symmetry.space_group_name_H-M   'P 1'
#
loop_
_entity.id
_entity.type
_entity.pdbx_description
1 polymer ?
#
loop_
_entity_poly.entity_id
_entity_poly.type
_entity_poly.pdbx_seq_one_letter_code
_entity_poly.pdbx_strand_id
1 'polypeptide(L)'
;QKILKYKYIYLLTYSYEEARDWVLQAKERGMNVSVGLVSDIGDLLEKLLEDDIIPEILTDQTSAHDPVFGYVPNGMSLSDAHCLRKNDQVKYKKLSLTSMARHVSLMLEMKSRGSITFDYGNNLREFAKQGGEADAFSFNGFVPDYIRPLFCEGKGPFRWAALSGDPEDIYTTDKALIEAFPENKDMISWLTQAREKIQFQGLPCRICWLGMGEREKAGLIFNDLVKQG
;
A
#
# COMPACT_ATOMS: atom_id res chain seq x y z
N GLN A 1 -0.56 16.81 0.02
CA GLN A 1 0.55 17.68 -0.41
C GLN A 1 1.91 16.96 -0.48
N LYS A 2 2.28 16.11 0.51
CA LYS A 2 3.55 15.35 0.48
C LYS A 2 3.63 14.39 -0.71
N ILE A 3 2.56 13.68 -1.03
CA ILE A 3 2.52 12.69 -2.11
C ILE A 3 2.80 13.33 -3.48
N LEU A 4 2.25 14.51 -3.75
CA LEU A 4 2.53 15.28 -4.97
C LEU A 4 3.98 15.79 -5.02
N LYS A 5 4.52 16.23 -3.87
CA LYS A 5 5.90 16.72 -3.77
C LYS A 5 6.93 15.65 -4.18
N TYR A 6 6.67 14.39 -3.87
CA TYR A 6 7.55 13.26 -4.18
C TYR A 6 7.19 12.54 -5.49
N LYS A 7 6.28 13.12 -6.30
CA LYS A 7 5.87 12.57 -7.61
C LYS A 7 5.36 11.12 -7.59
N TYR A 8 4.77 10.67 -6.46
CA TYR A 8 4.10 9.38 -6.41
C TYR A 8 2.73 9.40 -7.08
N ILE A 9 2.10 10.57 -7.13
CA ILE A 9 0.86 10.82 -7.88
C ILE A 9 1.16 11.92 -8.89
N TYR A 10 0.87 11.66 -10.17
CA TYR A 10 1.06 12.62 -11.26
C TYR A 10 -0.16 13.51 -11.45
N LEU A 11 -1.36 12.96 -11.26
CA LEU A 11 -2.64 13.66 -11.42
C LEU A 11 -3.44 13.54 -10.13
N LEU A 12 -4.05 14.62 -9.68
CA LEU A 12 -4.89 14.66 -8.48
C LEU A 12 -6.20 15.35 -8.79
N THR A 13 -7.31 14.75 -8.41
CA THR A 13 -8.65 15.33 -8.57
C THR A 13 -9.56 15.00 -7.40
N TYR A 14 -10.71 15.69 -7.35
CA TYR A 14 -11.84 15.43 -6.48
C TYR A 14 -13.07 14.95 -7.26
N SER A 15 -12.96 14.85 -8.60
CA SER A 15 -14.03 14.35 -9.48
C SER A 15 -13.73 12.90 -9.87
N TYR A 16 -14.71 12.03 -9.63
CA TYR A 16 -14.67 10.65 -10.08
C TYR A 16 -14.59 10.57 -11.61
N GLU A 17 -15.41 11.35 -12.31
CA GLU A 17 -15.52 11.36 -13.76
C GLU A 17 -14.15 11.72 -14.40
N GLU A 18 -13.50 12.74 -13.85
CA GLU A 18 -12.18 13.18 -14.33
C GLU A 18 -11.12 12.10 -14.08
N ALA A 19 -11.08 11.50 -12.87
CA ALA A 19 -10.15 10.43 -12.55
C ALA A 19 -10.35 9.21 -13.45
N ARG A 20 -11.62 8.80 -13.64
CA ARG A 20 -12.00 7.70 -14.52
C ARG A 20 -11.52 7.94 -15.96
N ASP A 21 -11.82 9.11 -16.51
CA ASP A 21 -11.48 9.44 -17.89
C ASP A 21 -9.95 9.45 -18.11
N TRP A 22 -9.17 9.97 -17.15
CA TRP A 22 -7.70 9.92 -17.20
C TRP A 22 -7.16 8.50 -17.20
N VAL A 23 -7.68 7.63 -16.33
CA VAL A 23 -7.25 6.23 -16.24
C VAL A 23 -7.60 5.46 -17.51
N LEU A 24 -8.84 5.62 -18.02
CA LEU A 24 -9.29 4.92 -19.24
C LEU A 24 -8.51 5.37 -20.46
N GLN A 25 -8.27 6.67 -20.63
CA GLN A 25 -7.44 7.20 -21.73
C GLN A 25 -5.99 6.72 -21.63
N ALA A 26 -5.42 6.68 -20.44
CA ALA A 26 -4.07 6.17 -20.25
C ALA A 26 -3.97 4.68 -20.60
N LYS A 27 -4.94 3.87 -20.17
CA LYS A 27 -5.04 2.44 -20.50
C LYS A 27 -5.14 2.23 -22.02
N GLU A 28 -6.01 2.97 -22.70
CA GLU A 28 -6.19 2.91 -24.15
C GLU A 28 -4.90 3.25 -24.92
N ARG A 29 -4.14 4.21 -24.43
CA ARG A 29 -2.87 4.65 -25.02
C ARG A 29 -1.65 3.84 -24.58
N GLY A 30 -1.82 2.84 -23.71
CA GLY A 30 -0.72 2.07 -23.13
C GLY A 30 0.23 2.92 -22.28
N MET A 31 -0.26 3.99 -21.65
CA MET A 31 0.52 4.90 -20.83
C MET A 31 0.46 4.50 -19.35
N ASN A 32 1.60 4.57 -18.69
CA ASN A 32 1.68 4.43 -17.24
C ASN A 32 1.38 5.77 -16.56
N VAL A 33 0.29 5.83 -15.79
CA VAL A 33 -0.10 7.03 -15.05
C VAL A 33 -0.51 6.66 -13.62
N SER A 34 -0.22 7.56 -12.69
CA SER A 34 -0.65 7.46 -11.30
C SER A 34 -1.67 8.57 -11.02
N VAL A 35 -2.91 8.18 -10.74
CA VAL A 35 -4.03 9.10 -10.50
C VAL A 35 -4.45 9.01 -9.04
N GLY A 36 -4.50 10.14 -8.35
CA GLY A 36 -5.06 10.30 -7.02
C GLY A 36 -6.47 10.88 -7.11
N LEU A 37 -7.44 10.18 -6.55
CA LEU A 37 -8.79 10.69 -6.34
C LEU A 37 -9.02 10.87 -4.83
N VAL A 38 -9.44 12.06 -4.42
CA VAL A 38 -9.87 12.31 -3.03
C VAL A 38 -11.38 12.07 -2.95
N SER A 39 -11.75 10.91 -2.42
CA SER A 39 -13.15 10.47 -2.31
C SER A 39 -13.33 9.53 -1.12
N ASP A 40 -14.58 9.25 -0.75
CA ASP A 40 -14.90 8.10 0.07
C ASP A 40 -14.69 6.81 -0.74
N ILE A 41 -14.07 5.82 -0.13
CA ILE A 41 -13.74 4.57 -0.83
C ILE A 41 -14.98 3.75 -1.17
N GLY A 42 -15.99 3.74 -0.30
CA GLY A 42 -17.25 3.06 -0.57
C GLY A 42 -17.97 3.66 -1.77
N ASP A 43 -18.02 4.99 -1.85
CA ASP A 43 -18.63 5.68 -2.99
C ASP A 43 -17.85 5.47 -4.29
N LEU A 44 -16.52 5.42 -4.20
CA LEU A 44 -15.67 5.12 -5.36
C LEU A 44 -15.92 3.70 -5.89
N LEU A 45 -15.92 2.69 -5.02
CA LEU A 45 -16.13 1.31 -5.43
C LEU A 45 -17.52 1.09 -6.02
N GLU A 46 -18.56 1.72 -5.45
CA GLU A 46 -19.92 1.66 -5.96
C GLU A 46 -20.02 2.26 -7.36
N LYS A 47 -19.46 3.44 -7.60
CA LYS A 47 -19.43 4.08 -8.92
C LYS A 47 -18.66 3.25 -9.97
N LEU A 48 -17.53 2.64 -9.57
CA LEU A 48 -16.80 1.73 -10.47
C LEU A 48 -17.64 0.51 -10.85
N LEU A 49 -18.41 -0.05 -9.91
CA LEU A 49 -19.32 -1.18 -10.15
C LEU A 49 -20.50 -0.76 -11.05
N GLU A 50 -21.06 0.44 -10.86
CA GLU A 50 -22.12 1.00 -11.70
C GLU A 50 -21.64 1.22 -13.14
N ASP A 51 -20.42 1.68 -13.33
CA ASP A 51 -19.78 1.88 -14.64
C ASP A 51 -19.20 0.58 -15.26
N ASP A 52 -19.37 -0.58 -14.59
CA ASP A 52 -18.78 -1.88 -14.97
C ASP A 52 -17.25 -1.82 -15.15
N ILE A 53 -16.58 -1.00 -14.36
CA ILE A 53 -15.12 -0.86 -14.35
C ILE A 53 -14.55 -1.72 -13.23
N ILE A 54 -13.97 -2.86 -13.61
CA ILE A 54 -13.36 -3.80 -12.67
C ILE A 54 -11.84 -3.71 -12.78
N PRO A 55 -11.14 -3.25 -11.72
CA PRO A 55 -9.69 -3.21 -11.73
C PRO A 55 -9.12 -4.63 -11.70
N GLU A 56 -8.02 -4.86 -12.37
CA GLU A 56 -7.31 -6.14 -12.34
C GLU A 56 -6.86 -6.51 -10.92
N ILE A 57 -6.44 -5.51 -10.14
CA ILE A 57 -6.03 -5.67 -8.75
C ILE A 57 -6.73 -4.63 -7.89
N LEU A 58 -7.34 -5.07 -6.80
CA LEU A 58 -7.94 -4.22 -5.78
C LEU A 58 -7.28 -4.52 -4.42
N THR A 59 -6.62 -3.53 -3.84
CA THR A 59 -6.04 -3.66 -2.51
C THR A 59 -6.46 -2.51 -1.60
N ASP A 60 -6.60 -2.80 -0.31
CA ASP A 60 -6.89 -1.80 0.71
C ASP A 60 -5.67 -1.53 1.60
N GLN A 61 -5.38 -0.25 1.80
CA GLN A 61 -4.36 0.26 2.73
C GLN A 61 -4.94 1.29 3.70
N THR A 62 -6.26 1.25 3.94
CA THR A 62 -6.93 2.15 4.88
C THR A 62 -6.32 1.99 6.28
N SER A 63 -6.17 3.09 7.02
CA SER A 63 -5.70 3.08 8.41
C SER A 63 -6.74 2.50 9.37
N ALA A 64 -7.22 1.28 9.11
CA ALA A 64 -8.29 0.62 9.83
C ALA A 64 -7.81 -0.14 11.11
N HIS A 65 -6.70 0.28 11.72
CA HIS A 65 -6.27 -0.28 13.00
C HIS A 65 -7.10 0.23 14.18
N ASP A 66 -7.68 1.41 14.05
CA ASP A 66 -8.56 2.02 15.05
C ASP A 66 -9.84 2.52 14.36
N PRO A 67 -11.02 2.00 14.71
CA PRO A 67 -12.28 2.37 14.07
C PRO A 67 -12.75 3.80 14.38
N VAL A 68 -12.15 4.45 15.40
CA VAL A 68 -12.49 5.83 15.77
C VAL A 68 -11.54 6.83 15.13
N PHE A 69 -10.23 6.57 15.18
CA PHE A 69 -9.21 7.52 14.73
C PHE A 69 -8.63 7.20 13.34
N GLY A 70 -8.79 5.98 12.87
CA GLY A 70 -8.21 5.50 11.62
C GLY A 70 -9.19 5.44 10.43
N TYR A 71 -10.48 5.60 10.65
CA TYR A 71 -11.48 5.49 9.59
C TYR A 71 -12.50 6.63 9.66
N VAL A 72 -12.90 7.17 8.50
CA VAL A 72 -13.97 8.19 8.41
C VAL A 72 -15.23 7.50 7.91
N PRO A 73 -16.37 7.59 8.64
CA PRO A 73 -17.63 7.02 8.18
C PRO A 73 -18.08 7.59 6.84
N ASN A 74 -18.62 6.73 5.99
CA ASN A 74 -19.14 7.12 4.69
C ASN A 74 -20.21 8.24 4.79
N GLY A 75 -20.19 9.15 3.81
CA GLY A 75 -21.09 10.30 3.74
C GLY A 75 -20.80 11.40 4.77
N MET A 76 -19.71 11.32 5.53
CA MET A 76 -19.36 12.30 6.55
C MET A 76 -18.22 13.20 6.10
N SER A 77 -18.38 14.52 6.24
CA SER A 77 -17.28 15.45 6.04
C SER A 77 -16.20 15.29 7.13
N LEU A 78 -14.96 15.69 6.84
CA LEU A 78 -13.88 15.64 7.84
C LEU A 78 -14.20 16.51 9.08
N SER A 79 -14.91 17.63 8.91
CA SER A 79 -15.34 18.49 10.01
C SER A 79 -16.39 17.81 10.89
N ASP A 80 -17.40 17.18 10.27
CA ASP A 80 -18.44 16.46 11.00
C ASP A 80 -17.88 15.22 11.70
N ALA A 81 -16.98 14.50 11.02
CA ALA A 81 -16.25 13.37 11.58
C ALA A 81 -15.45 13.80 12.84
N HIS A 82 -14.75 14.93 12.76
CA HIS A 82 -14.00 15.46 13.91
C HIS A 82 -14.92 15.85 15.06
N CYS A 83 -16.03 16.53 14.76
CA CYS A 83 -17.03 16.95 15.75
C CYS A 83 -17.68 15.74 16.43
N LEU A 84 -18.16 14.77 15.66
CA LEU A 84 -18.81 13.58 16.21
C LEU A 84 -17.83 12.73 17.03
N ARG A 85 -16.60 12.55 16.54
CA ARG A 85 -15.53 11.81 17.25
C ARG A 85 -15.23 12.41 18.63
N LYS A 86 -15.27 13.75 18.73
CA LYS A 86 -15.05 14.46 20.00
C LYS A 86 -16.26 14.32 20.96
N ASN A 87 -17.47 14.35 20.43
CA ASN A 87 -18.69 14.46 21.22
C ASN A 87 -19.34 13.09 21.53
N ASP A 88 -19.25 12.10 20.61
CA ASP A 88 -19.88 10.79 20.75
C ASP A 88 -19.07 9.72 20.01
N GLN A 89 -18.05 9.20 20.66
CA GLN A 89 -17.20 8.16 20.10
C GLN A 89 -17.93 6.82 19.90
N VAL A 90 -18.96 6.54 20.70
CA VAL A 90 -19.74 5.30 20.57
C VAL A 90 -20.52 5.31 19.27
N LYS A 91 -21.22 6.41 19.00
CA LYS A 91 -21.94 6.60 17.74
C LYS A 91 -20.96 6.63 16.56
N TYR A 92 -19.83 7.33 16.68
CA TYR A 92 -18.82 7.38 15.65
C TYR A 92 -18.31 5.97 15.28
N LYS A 93 -17.92 5.18 16.31
CA LYS A 93 -17.48 3.80 16.11
C LYS A 93 -18.50 2.95 15.38
N LYS A 94 -19.78 3.04 15.77
CA LYS A 94 -20.86 2.30 15.12
C LYS A 94 -20.97 2.65 13.63
N LEU A 95 -20.91 3.93 13.28
CA LEU A 95 -20.95 4.39 11.88
C LEU A 95 -19.72 3.93 11.10
N SER A 96 -18.54 3.98 11.70
CA SER A 96 -17.30 3.45 11.08
C SER A 96 -17.41 1.95 10.78
N LEU A 97 -17.88 1.15 11.73
CA LEU A 97 -18.07 -0.29 11.53
C LEU A 97 -19.06 -0.59 10.39
N THR A 98 -20.19 0.13 10.33
CA THR A 98 -21.16 0.00 9.24
C THR A 98 -20.54 0.37 7.88
N SER A 99 -19.74 1.44 7.84
CA SER A 99 -19.06 1.87 6.62
C SER A 99 -17.98 0.88 6.17
N MET A 100 -17.23 0.30 7.12
CA MET A 100 -16.27 -0.77 6.82
C MET A 100 -16.96 -2.04 6.31
N ALA A 101 -18.14 -2.38 6.82
CA ALA A 101 -18.94 -3.50 6.30
C ALA A 101 -19.32 -3.25 4.83
N ARG A 102 -19.85 -2.06 4.49
CA ARG A 102 -20.14 -1.69 3.10
C ARG A 102 -18.88 -1.73 2.22
N HIS A 103 -17.76 -1.18 2.69
CA HIS A 103 -16.48 -1.18 1.98
C HIS A 103 -16.06 -2.60 1.60
N VAL A 104 -16.05 -3.52 2.57
CA VAL A 104 -15.66 -4.92 2.34
C VAL A 104 -16.66 -5.67 1.45
N SER A 105 -17.96 -5.41 1.61
CA SER A 105 -18.99 -5.98 0.73
C SER A 105 -18.75 -5.60 -0.74
N LEU A 106 -18.44 -4.32 -1.02
CA LEU A 106 -18.08 -3.86 -2.37
C LEU A 106 -16.77 -4.49 -2.88
N MET A 107 -15.77 -4.67 -2.01
CA MET A 107 -14.54 -5.40 -2.38
C MET A 107 -14.82 -6.87 -2.74
N LEU A 108 -15.75 -7.53 -2.02
CA LEU A 108 -16.19 -8.90 -2.34
C LEU A 108 -16.91 -8.96 -3.68
N GLU A 109 -17.72 -7.96 -4.00
CA GLU A 109 -18.36 -7.88 -5.31
C GLU A 109 -17.35 -7.68 -6.44
N MET A 110 -16.38 -6.78 -6.28
CA MET A 110 -15.27 -6.61 -7.24
C MET A 110 -14.52 -7.93 -7.45
N LYS A 111 -14.23 -8.67 -6.36
CA LYS A 111 -13.62 -10.00 -6.43
C LYS A 111 -14.49 -10.97 -7.23
N SER A 112 -15.79 -11.01 -6.99
CA SER A 112 -16.70 -11.90 -7.72
C SER A 112 -16.76 -11.61 -9.22
N ARG A 113 -16.48 -10.36 -9.61
CA ARG A 113 -16.36 -9.92 -11.01
C ARG A 113 -14.96 -10.10 -11.60
N GLY A 114 -14.02 -10.74 -10.87
CA GLY A 114 -12.69 -11.14 -11.37
C GLY A 114 -11.50 -10.31 -10.90
N SER A 115 -11.69 -9.30 -10.06
CA SER A 115 -10.58 -8.55 -9.47
C SER A 115 -9.77 -9.41 -8.51
N ILE A 116 -8.44 -9.38 -8.59
CA ILE A 116 -7.55 -9.93 -7.58
C ILE A 116 -7.62 -9.03 -6.35
N THR A 117 -8.30 -9.48 -5.29
CA THR A 117 -8.64 -8.66 -4.14
C THR A 117 -7.95 -9.14 -2.87
N PHE A 118 -7.27 -8.23 -2.16
CA PHE A 118 -6.64 -8.51 -0.87
C PHE A 118 -6.54 -7.24 -0.01
N ASP A 119 -6.48 -7.39 1.31
CA ASP A 119 -6.09 -6.29 2.20
C ASP A 119 -4.58 -6.31 2.50
N TYR A 120 -4.04 -5.18 2.92
CA TYR A 120 -2.62 -5.02 3.19
C TYR A 120 -2.24 -5.21 4.67
N GLY A 121 -3.05 -5.94 5.46
CA GLY A 121 -2.73 -6.31 6.83
C GLY A 121 -3.18 -5.28 7.87
N ASN A 122 -4.32 -4.62 7.63
CA ASN A 122 -5.05 -3.83 8.61
C ASN A 122 -6.20 -4.65 9.24
N ASN A 123 -7.00 -4.02 10.11
CA ASN A 123 -8.14 -4.66 10.76
C ASN A 123 -9.47 -4.47 10.01
N LEU A 124 -9.45 -4.05 8.75
CA LEU A 124 -10.65 -3.71 7.98
C LEU A 124 -11.67 -4.85 7.97
N ARG A 125 -11.24 -6.07 7.63
CA ARG A 125 -12.12 -7.25 7.55
C ARG A 125 -12.72 -7.61 8.90
N GLU A 126 -11.94 -7.53 9.97
CA GLU A 126 -12.44 -7.81 11.31
C GLU A 126 -13.51 -6.80 11.73
N PHE A 127 -13.28 -5.50 11.50
CA PHE A 127 -14.26 -4.46 11.79
C PHE A 127 -15.48 -4.51 10.86
N ALA A 128 -15.31 -4.89 9.61
CA ALA A 128 -16.41 -5.12 8.68
C ALA A 128 -17.33 -6.24 9.18
N LYS A 129 -16.75 -7.34 9.67
CA LYS A 129 -17.51 -8.45 10.30
C LYS A 129 -18.30 -7.95 11.51
N GLN A 130 -17.67 -7.17 12.39
CA GLN A 130 -18.37 -6.54 13.52
C GLN A 130 -19.45 -5.57 13.06
N GLY A 131 -19.30 -4.95 11.89
CA GLY A 131 -20.28 -4.06 11.25
C GLY A 131 -21.43 -4.75 10.52
N GLY A 132 -21.38 -6.10 10.41
CA GLY A 132 -22.44 -6.91 9.82
C GLY A 132 -22.11 -7.64 8.52
N GLU A 133 -20.88 -7.49 7.97
CA GLU A 133 -20.44 -8.23 6.79
C GLU A 133 -19.98 -9.65 7.17
N ALA A 134 -20.87 -10.64 6.98
CA ALA A 134 -20.62 -12.02 7.41
C ALA A 134 -19.45 -12.65 6.66
N ASP A 135 -19.30 -12.32 5.36
CA ASP A 135 -18.32 -12.90 4.44
C ASP A 135 -17.00 -12.11 4.38
N ALA A 136 -16.76 -11.22 5.36
CA ALA A 136 -15.59 -10.33 5.37
C ALA A 136 -14.23 -11.04 5.21
N PHE A 137 -14.14 -12.31 5.54
CA PHE A 137 -12.92 -13.13 5.40
C PHE A 137 -12.92 -14.05 4.17
N SER A 138 -13.83 -13.85 3.21
CA SER A 138 -13.89 -14.65 1.97
C SER A 138 -12.81 -14.27 0.94
N PHE A 139 -11.96 -13.30 1.25
CA PHE A 139 -10.68 -13.07 0.58
C PHE A 139 -9.54 -13.00 1.59
N ASN A 140 -8.34 -13.33 1.14
CA ASN A 140 -7.16 -13.34 2.01
C ASN A 140 -6.55 -11.94 2.15
N GLY A 141 -5.70 -11.78 3.16
CA GLY A 141 -4.80 -10.64 3.25
C GLY A 141 -3.51 -10.87 2.46
N PHE A 142 -2.74 -9.80 2.28
CA PHE A 142 -1.45 -9.82 1.59
C PHE A 142 -0.46 -10.84 2.18
N VAL A 143 -0.44 -11.00 3.50
CA VAL A 143 0.51 -11.90 4.16
C VAL A 143 0.29 -13.37 3.80
N PRO A 144 -0.93 -13.95 3.91
CA PRO A 144 -1.14 -15.35 3.52
C PRO A 144 -0.82 -15.63 2.04
N ASP A 145 -1.20 -14.73 1.13
CA ASP A 145 -1.12 -15.00 -0.30
C ASP A 145 0.26 -14.72 -0.89
N TYR A 146 0.95 -13.68 -0.43
CA TYR A 146 2.18 -13.20 -1.05
C TYR A 146 3.42 -13.31 -0.16
N ILE A 147 3.28 -13.15 1.16
CA ILE A 147 4.43 -13.12 2.06
C ILE A 147 4.76 -14.49 2.62
N ARG A 148 3.75 -15.26 3.04
CA ARG A 148 3.95 -16.60 3.61
C ARG A 148 4.69 -17.55 2.67
N PRO A 149 4.39 -17.64 1.36
CA PRO A 149 5.17 -18.45 0.43
C PRO A 149 6.66 -18.10 0.43
N LEU A 150 6.99 -16.81 0.42
CA LEU A 150 8.38 -16.35 0.48
C LEU A 150 9.09 -16.75 1.78
N PHE A 151 8.39 -16.64 2.92
CA PHE A 151 8.94 -17.10 4.20
C PHE A 151 9.17 -18.61 4.22
N CYS A 152 8.29 -19.41 3.61
CA CYS A 152 8.46 -20.86 3.49
C CYS A 152 9.67 -21.22 2.63
N GLU A 153 10.05 -20.37 1.68
CA GLU A 153 11.28 -20.51 0.89
C GLU A 153 12.54 -19.97 1.61
N GLY A 154 12.41 -19.54 2.86
CA GLY A 154 13.50 -18.95 3.63
C GLY A 154 13.86 -17.52 3.24
N LYS A 155 13.05 -16.88 2.39
CA LYS A 155 13.22 -15.48 1.99
C LYS A 155 12.56 -14.54 3.00
N GLY A 156 13.19 -13.40 3.27
CA GLY A 156 12.63 -12.39 4.17
C GLY A 156 13.14 -10.99 3.88
N PRO A 157 12.44 -9.97 4.40
CA PRO A 157 12.84 -8.60 4.19
C PRO A 157 14.14 -8.27 4.92
N PHE A 158 15.02 -7.57 4.22
CA PHE A 158 16.22 -6.96 4.77
C PHE A 158 16.11 -5.46 4.57
N ARG A 159 16.11 -4.72 5.68
CA ARG A 159 15.93 -3.27 5.70
C ARG A 159 17.12 -2.59 6.31
N TRP A 160 17.56 -1.47 5.71
CA TRP A 160 18.62 -0.62 6.27
C TRP A 160 18.34 0.86 6.01
N ALA A 161 19.01 1.70 6.78
CA ALA A 161 18.92 3.14 6.67
C ALA A 161 20.31 3.77 6.83
N ALA A 162 20.56 4.85 6.10
CA ALA A 162 21.76 5.68 6.24
C ALA A 162 21.55 6.67 7.38
N LEU A 163 22.16 6.39 8.53
CA LEU A 163 22.05 7.26 9.72
C LEU A 163 22.79 8.59 9.55
N SER A 164 23.71 8.69 8.60
CA SER A 164 24.33 9.95 8.15
C SER A 164 23.32 10.95 7.58
N GLY A 165 22.20 10.45 7.02
CA GLY A 165 21.26 11.21 6.22
C GLY A 165 21.69 11.38 4.77
N ASP A 166 22.85 10.85 4.37
CA ASP A 166 23.36 10.94 3.00
C ASP A 166 22.81 9.80 2.12
N PRO A 167 22.12 10.12 1.01
CA PRO A 167 21.69 9.11 0.02
C PRO A 167 22.82 8.28 -0.57
N GLU A 168 24.05 8.81 -0.65
CA GLU A 168 25.19 8.10 -1.23
C GLU A 168 25.56 6.82 -0.44
N ASP A 169 25.30 6.79 0.87
CA ASP A 169 25.49 5.57 1.67
C ASP A 169 24.53 4.45 1.22
N ILE A 170 23.29 4.80 0.85
CA ILE A 170 22.35 3.82 0.29
C ILE A 170 22.83 3.34 -1.09
N TYR A 171 23.32 4.25 -1.93
CA TYR A 171 23.79 3.87 -3.26
C TYR A 171 25.07 3.01 -3.21
N THR A 172 25.93 3.27 -2.24
CA THR A 172 27.12 2.44 -1.96
C THR A 172 26.72 1.05 -1.49
N THR A 173 25.78 0.94 -0.56
CA THR A 173 25.27 -0.35 -0.07
C THR A 173 24.47 -1.10 -1.12
N ASP A 174 23.65 -0.42 -1.94
CA ASP A 174 22.95 -1.00 -3.10
C ASP A 174 23.96 -1.65 -4.06
N LYS A 175 25.06 -0.94 -4.41
CA LYS A 175 26.11 -1.45 -5.27
C LYS A 175 26.79 -2.69 -4.68
N ALA A 176 27.13 -2.65 -3.40
CA ALA A 176 27.75 -3.78 -2.71
C ALA A 176 26.88 -5.04 -2.71
N LEU A 177 25.55 -4.89 -2.55
CA LEU A 177 24.62 -6.01 -2.65
C LEU A 177 24.50 -6.55 -4.09
N ILE A 178 24.45 -5.69 -5.09
CA ILE A 178 24.44 -6.10 -6.51
C ILE A 178 25.70 -6.93 -6.84
N GLU A 179 26.85 -6.49 -6.40
CA GLU A 179 28.12 -7.20 -6.60
C GLU A 179 28.19 -8.53 -5.81
N ALA A 180 27.60 -8.58 -4.62
CA ALA A 180 27.63 -9.76 -3.76
C ALA A 180 26.66 -10.88 -4.19
N PHE A 181 25.60 -10.53 -4.92
CA PHE A 181 24.52 -11.44 -5.33
C PHE A 181 24.19 -11.32 -6.83
N PRO A 182 25.17 -11.59 -7.73
CA PRO A 182 25.02 -11.36 -9.17
C PRO A 182 23.94 -12.24 -9.83
N GLU A 183 23.56 -13.35 -9.19
CA GLU A 183 22.54 -14.26 -9.70
C GLU A 183 21.11 -13.83 -9.33
N ASN A 184 20.95 -12.92 -8.36
CA ASN A 184 19.65 -12.46 -7.90
C ASN A 184 19.14 -11.30 -8.79
N LYS A 185 18.66 -11.66 -9.99
CA LYS A 185 18.22 -10.69 -11.02
C LYS A 185 17.08 -9.80 -10.54
N ASP A 186 16.17 -10.33 -9.73
CA ASP A 186 15.02 -9.57 -9.20
C ASP A 186 15.49 -8.48 -8.24
N MET A 187 16.40 -8.81 -7.33
CA MET A 187 16.99 -7.84 -6.41
C MET A 187 17.80 -6.77 -7.18
N ILE A 188 18.60 -7.17 -8.17
CA ILE A 188 19.39 -6.26 -8.99
C ILE A 188 18.45 -5.28 -9.73
N SER A 189 17.42 -5.80 -10.38
CA SER A 189 16.42 -4.99 -11.07
C SER A 189 15.72 -4.01 -10.10
N TRP A 190 15.33 -4.48 -8.92
CA TRP A 190 14.72 -3.66 -7.89
C TRP A 190 15.65 -2.53 -7.42
N LEU A 191 16.88 -2.84 -6.99
CA LEU A 191 17.82 -1.84 -6.46
C LEU A 191 18.19 -0.80 -7.52
N THR A 192 18.38 -1.21 -8.77
CA THR A 192 18.66 -0.32 -9.90
C THR A 192 17.51 0.65 -10.12
N GLN A 193 16.27 0.14 -10.21
CA GLN A 193 15.09 0.98 -10.42
C GLN A 193 14.78 1.87 -9.21
N ALA A 194 15.01 1.36 -8.00
CA ALA A 194 14.76 2.11 -6.78
C ALA A 194 15.67 3.34 -6.67
N ARG A 195 16.91 3.25 -7.13
CA ARG A 195 17.84 4.40 -7.20
C ARG A 195 17.29 5.54 -8.06
N GLU A 196 16.67 5.21 -9.18
CA GLU A 196 16.19 6.19 -10.17
C GLU A 196 14.79 6.73 -9.83
N LYS A 197 13.91 5.87 -9.30
CA LYS A 197 12.47 6.16 -9.23
C LYS A 197 11.99 6.51 -7.83
N ILE A 198 12.72 6.10 -6.77
CA ILE A 198 12.27 6.31 -5.39
C ILE A 198 13.03 7.45 -4.74
N GLN A 199 12.30 8.49 -4.34
CA GLN A 199 12.84 9.61 -3.57
C GLN A 199 12.71 9.32 -2.07
N PHE A 200 13.78 9.60 -1.30
CA PHE A 200 13.74 9.46 0.15
C PHE A 200 12.88 10.54 0.82
N GLN A 201 12.06 10.13 1.78
CA GLN A 201 11.12 11.01 2.50
C GLN A 201 11.52 11.28 3.96
N GLY A 202 12.72 10.94 4.32
CA GLY A 202 13.27 11.05 5.66
C GLY A 202 14.70 10.57 5.62
N LEU A 203 15.13 9.78 6.61
CA LEU A 203 16.42 9.10 6.48
C LEU A 203 16.41 8.23 5.22
N PRO A 204 17.46 8.34 4.39
CA PRO A 204 17.60 7.45 3.25
C PRO A 204 17.55 6.00 3.71
N CYS A 205 16.70 5.20 3.09
CA CYS A 205 16.52 3.82 3.48
C CYS A 205 16.21 2.93 2.27
N ARG A 206 16.41 1.63 2.45
CA ARG A 206 16.16 0.64 1.43
C ARG A 206 15.59 -0.63 2.05
N ILE A 207 14.92 -1.40 1.24
CA ILE A 207 14.47 -2.76 1.53
C ILE A 207 14.75 -3.64 0.33
N CYS A 208 15.16 -4.88 0.58
CA CYS A 208 15.14 -5.95 -0.41
C CYS A 208 14.70 -7.26 0.24
N TRP A 209 14.51 -8.30 -0.56
CA TRP A 209 14.21 -9.65 -0.07
C TRP A 209 15.42 -10.54 -0.30
N LEU A 210 15.90 -11.16 0.78
CA LEU A 210 17.09 -12.03 0.78
C LEU A 210 16.73 -13.39 1.37
N GLY A 211 17.40 -14.42 0.88
CA GLY A 211 17.29 -15.78 1.35
C GLY A 211 18.00 -16.05 2.67
N MET A 212 17.89 -17.30 3.14
CA MET A 212 18.61 -17.77 4.30
C MET A 212 20.12 -17.76 4.02
N GLY A 213 20.91 -17.19 4.96
CA GLY A 213 22.36 -16.96 4.78
C GLY A 213 22.72 -15.69 4.01
N GLU A 214 21.90 -15.26 3.05
CA GLU A 214 22.14 -14.03 2.29
C GLU A 214 22.03 -12.78 3.17
N ARG A 215 21.10 -12.76 4.12
CA ARG A 215 20.95 -11.65 5.08
C ARG A 215 22.14 -11.49 6.00
N GLU A 216 22.73 -12.63 6.44
CA GLU A 216 23.98 -12.61 7.21
C GLU A 216 25.13 -12.06 6.37
N LYS A 217 25.32 -12.56 5.14
CA LYS A 217 26.32 -12.08 4.21
C LYS A 217 26.18 -10.57 3.94
N ALA A 218 24.96 -10.09 3.69
CA ALA A 218 24.67 -8.66 3.51
C ALA A 218 25.04 -7.83 4.75
N GLY A 219 24.69 -8.30 5.94
CA GLY A 219 25.03 -7.65 7.19
C GLY A 219 26.56 -7.55 7.42
N LEU A 220 27.31 -8.60 7.11
CA LEU A 220 28.77 -8.60 7.19
C LEU A 220 29.41 -7.60 6.21
N ILE A 221 28.91 -7.56 4.96
CA ILE A 221 29.35 -6.58 3.96
C ILE A 221 29.14 -5.15 4.45
N PHE A 222 27.96 -4.85 5.00
CA PHE A 222 27.68 -3.52 5.53
C PHE A 222 28.55 -3.14 6.72
N ASN A 223 28.83 -4.11 7.63
CA ASN A 223 29.77 -3.90 8.71
C ASN A 223 31.18 -3.58 8.22
N ASP A 224 31.62 -4.21 7.14
CA ASP A 224 32.94 -3.94 6.58
C ASP A 224 32.97 -2.58 5.86
N LEU A 225 31.92 -2.17 5.18
CA LEU A 225 31.81 -0.82 4.62
C LEU A 225 31.89 0.25 5.72
N VAL A 226 31.16 0.07 6.83
CA VAL A 226 31.22 1.01 7.98
C VAL A 226 32.61 1.10 8.59
N LYS A 227 33.40 0.03 8.62
CA LYS A 227 34.80 0.05 9.12
C LYS A 227 35.75 0.79 8.17
N GLN A 228 35.43 0.86 6.90
CA GLN A 228 36.24 1.52 5.88
C GLN A 228 36.01 3.04 5.82
N GLY A 229 34.95 3.53 6.43
CA GLY A 229 34.51 4.93 6.43
C GLY A 229 33.52 5.21 5.34
#